data_6f2ecc9493bba51cca8faef947db7643
#
_entry.id   6f2ecc9493bba51cca8faef947db7643
#
_cell.length_a   1.000
_cell.length_b   1.000
_cell.length_c   1.000
_cell.angle_alpha   90.00
_cell.angle_beta   90.00
_cell.angle_gamma   90.00
#
_symmetry.space_group_name_H-M   'P 1'
#
loop_
_entity.id
_entity.type
_entity.pdbx_description
1 polymer ?
#
loop_
_entity_poly.entity_id
_entity_poly.type
_entity_poly.pdbx_seq_one_letter_code
_entity_poly.pdbx_strand_id
1 'polypeptide(L)'
;MKKRSLISLVLMGTLSLALAACGEEETAGGSSGDSGGEKEKLRLVTDGAYAPMEYLDGGEVTGFGVDFAEAVVEEAGYEADIEVIGWEPIFVEIEGKTADLAVSSITINDERKETYDFSVPYYLSTNMIMVPEDSDVESGEDLKGKKIAVLNGSTGQEAAETIAGENSTDVLKFADNNLAIQELLAGGADAVIADNTIVEYYTQMNPEQKLKVVPDEDFADEFYGILFPKGSELKADFDEAIKAIIDNGTYTEIYQEWFGTEPDLETLKAQQ
;
A
#
# COMPACT_ATOMS: atom_id res chain seq x y z
N MET A 1 -23.51 -28.61 -54.45
CA MET A 1 -24.29 -29.83 -54.83
C MET A 1 -24.65 -30.59 -53.58
N LYS A 2 -25.97 -30.91 -53.50
CA LYS A 2 -26.66 -31.91 -52.63
C LYS A 2 -26.56 -31.66 -51.14
N LYS A 3 -27.59 -31.16 -50.43
CA LYS A 3 -29.00 -31.56 -50.23
C LYS A 3 -29.16 -32.56 -49.09
N ARG A 4 -29.99 -32.09 -48.09
CA ARG A 4 -31.08 -32.77 -47.39
C ARG A 4 -30.71 -33.63 -46.16
N SER A 5 -31.41 -33.73 -45.07
CA SER A 5 -32.84 -33.51 -44.83
C SER A 5 -33.10 -33.59 -43.31
N LEU A 6 -33.97 -32.73 -42.83
CA LEU A 6 -34.92 -32.85 -41.77
C LEU A 6 -35.27 -34.31 -41.32
N ILE A 7 -35.54 -34.50 -39.98
CA ILE A 7 -36.80 -35.07 -39.51
C ILE A 7 -37.00 -34.71 -38.02
N SER A 8 -38.11 -34.02 -37.76
CA SER A 8 -38.75 -33.81 -36.47
C SER A 8 -39.39 -35.08 -35.96
N LEU A 9 -39.42 -35.29 -34.63
CA LEU A 9 -40.52 -36.00 -34.01
C LEU A 9 -40.84 -35.44 -32.62
N VAL A 10 -42.01 -34.91 -32.50
CA VAL A 10 -42.78 -34.53 -31.31
C VAL A 10 -43.34 -35.80 -30.68
N LEU A 11 -43.25 -35.92 -29.34
CA LEU A 11 -44.25 -36.67 -28.62
C LEU A 11 -44.49 -36.06 -27.24
N MET A 12 -45.76 -35.90 -27.00
CA MET A 12 -46.52 -35.21 -25.98
C MET A 12 -46.98 -36.23 -24.91
N GLY A 13 -47.18 -35.76 -23.70
CA GLY A 13 -48.01 -36.47 -22.72
C GLY A 13 -47.23 -36.78 -21.41
N THR A 14 -47.71 -36.59 -20.21
CA THR A 14 -49.03 -36.22 -19.63
C THR A 14 -48.80 -35.84 -18.17
N LEU A 15 -49.50 -34.87 -17.78
CA LEU A 15 -49.98 -34.41 -16.47
C LEU A 15 -50.27 -35.55 -15.44
N SER A 16 -49.77 -35.40 -14.21
CA SER A 16 -50.41 -35.97 -13.02
C SER A 16 -50.16 -35.06 -11.81
N LEU A 17 -51.24 -34.39 -11.40
CA LEU A 17 -51.39 -33.78 -10.07
C LEU A 17 -51.63 -34.88 -9.03
N ALA A 18 -50.96 -34.74 -7.87
CA ALA A 18 -51.46 -35.31 -6.62
C ALA A 18 -51.17 -34.33 -5.46
N LEU A 19 -52.24 -33.74 -4.94
CA LEU A 19 -52.28 -33.07 -3.64
C LEU A 19 -52.56 -34.13 -2.54
N ALA A 20 -51.84 -34.00 -1.41
CA ALA A 20 -52.30 -34.32 -0.04
C ALA A 20 -51.22 -33.81 0.90
N ALA A 21 -51.35 -32.83 1.69
CA ALA A 21 -52.09 -32.48 2.90
C ALA A 21 -51.43 -32.99 4.19
N CYS A 22 -50.98 -31.97 4.99
CA CYS A 22 -50.89 -31.86 6.47
C CYS A 22 -50.12 -32.89 7.30
N GLY A 23 -49.30 -32.34 8.18
CA GLY A 23 -48.77 -32.92 9.42
C GLY A 23 -47.67 -32.06 10.04
N GLU A 24 -48.02 -31.31 11.08
CA GLU A 24 -47.13 -30.61 11.99
C GLU A 24 -46.26 -31.59 12.76
N GLU A 25 -44.97 -31.26 12.97
CA GLU A 25 -44.41 -31.09 14.33
C GLU A 25 -42.92 -30.74 14.23
N GLU A 26 -42.51 -29.83 15.13
CA GLU A 26 -41.21 -29.24 15.36
C GLU A 26 -40.13 -30.29 15.67
N THR A 27 -38.92 -30.07 15.13
CA THR A 27 -37.69 -30.26 15.89
C THR A 27 -36.65 -29.29 15.38
N ALA A 28 -36.21 -28.42 16.29
CA ALA A 28 -35.04 -27.55 16.14
C ALA A 28 -33.80 -28.41 15.90
N GLY A 29 -33.16 -28.18 14.78
CA GLY A 29 -31.81 -28.65 14.48
C GLY A 29 -31.12 -27.56 13.71
N GLY A 30 -30.40 -26.70 14.44
CA GLY A 30 -29.52 -25.69 13.83
C GLY A 30 -28.46 -26.42 12.99
N SER A 31 -28.63 -26.38 11.70
CA SER A 31 -27.54 -26.62 10.76
C SER A 31 -26.93 -25.27 10.49
N SER A 32 -25.85 -24.95 11.19
CA SER A 32 -24.88 -23.98 10.73
C SER A 32 -24.34 -24.53 9.41
N GLY A 33 -24.97 -24.14 8.33
CA GLY A 33 -24.42 -24.27 7.00
C GLY A 33 -23.21 -23.36 6.94
N ASP A 34 -22.02 -23.94 6.97
CA ASP A 34 -20.81 -23.36 6.41
C ASP A 34 -21.11 -23.12 4.93
N SER A 35 -21.64 -21.94 4.62
CA SER A 35 -21.68 -21.42 3.26
C SER A 35 -20.28 -20.86 3.00
N GLY A 36 -19.36 -21.70 2.52
CA GLY A 36 -18.16 -21.26 1.85
C GLY A 36 -18.54 -20.40 0.64
N GLY A 37 -18.99 -19.17 0.89
CA GLY A 37 -19.17 -18.13 -0.12
C GLY A 37 -17.79 -17.73 -0.62
N GLU A 38 -17.67 -17.56 -1.92
CA GLU A 38 -16.52 -16.93 -2.54
C GLU A 38 -16.30 -15.57 -1.84
N LYS A 39 -15.08 -15.33 -1.33
CA LYS A 39 -14.75 -14.07 -0.66
C LYS A 39 -14.88 -12.91 -1.67
N GLU A 40 -15.32 -11.76 -1.21
CA GLU A 40 -15.35 -10.56 -2.05
C GLU A 40 -13.91 -10.15 -2.40
N LYS A 41 -13.66 -9.88 -3.68
CA LYS A 41 -12.35 -9.52 -4.19
C LYS A 41 -12.24 -8.00 -4.27
N LEU A 42 -11.29 -7.43 -3.54
CA LEU A 42 -11.03 -6.00 -3.50
C LEU A 42 -9.91 -5.63 -4.46
N ARG A 43 -10.11 -4.57 -5.21
CA ARG A 43 -9.07 -3.97 -6.05
C ARG A 43 -8.14 -3.11 -5.20
N LEU A 44 -6.95 -3.62 -4.92
CA LEU A 44 -5.89 -2.96 -4.18
C LEU A 44 -4.85 -2.39 -5.16
N VAL A 45 -4.52 -1.12 -5.03
CA VAL A 45 -3.53 -0.47 -5.90
C VAL A 45 -2.28 -0.05 -5.13
N THR A 46 -1.13 -0.10 -5.82
CA THR A 46 0.18 0.22 -5.24
C THR A 46 1.12 0.85 -6.26
N ASP A 47 2.21 1.48 -5.78
CA ASP A 47 3.24 2.10 -6.63
C ASP A 47 4.12 1.08 -7.35
N GLY A 48 4.65 0.09 -6.62
CA GLY A 48 5.52 -0.95 -7.19
C GLY A 48 6.95 -0.51 -7.53
N ALA A 49 7.39 0.65 -7.04
CA ALA A 49 8.74 1.19 -7.24
C ALA A 49 9.45 1.58 -5.94
N TYR A 50 9.01 1.04 -4.79
CA TYR A 50 9.39 1.47 -3.45
C TYR A 50 9.95 0.30 -2.60
N ALA A 51 11.12 -0.26 -3.00
CA ALA A 51 11.76 -1.34 -2.25
C ALA A 51 12.29 -0.83 -0.88
N PRO A 52 12.15 -1.63 0.21
CA PRO A 52 11.66 -3.01 0.28
C PRO A 52 10.15 -3.13 0.54
N MET A 53 9.39 -2.03 0.45
CA MET A 53 7.98 -1.99 0.84
C MET A 53 7.06 -2.56 -0.25
N GLU A 54 7.05 -1.96 -1.45
CA GLU A 54 6.25 -2.40 -2.61
C GLU A 54 7.07 -2.23 -3.89
N TYR A 55 7.50 -3.33 -4.49
CA TYR A 55 8.33 -3.27 -5.70
C TYR A 55 8.11 -4.48 -6.61
N LEU A 56 8.54 -4.33 -7.87
CA LEU A 56 8.47 -5.40 -8.84
C LEU A 56 9.77 -6.22 -8.83
N ASP A 57 9.65 -7.52 -8.56
CA ASP A 57 10.72 -8.50 -8.76
C ASP A 57 10.29 -9.55 -9.79
N GLY A 58 11.04 -9.66 -10.88
CA GLY A 58 10.73 -10.58 -11.96
C GLY A 58 9.38 -10.35 -12.66
N GLY A 59 8.71 -9.23 -12.39
CA GLY A 59 7.40 -8.86 -12.93
C GLY A 59 6.24 -9.15 -11.98
N GLU A 60 6.52 -9.70 -10.80
CA GLU A 60 5.56 -9.87 -9.71
C GLU A 60 5.77 -8.76 -8.67
N VAL A 61 4.69 -8.25 -8.10
CA VAL A 61 4.77 -7.28 -7.01
C VAL A 61 5.10 -8.02 -5.70
N THR A 62 6.02 -7.47 -4.92
CA THR A 62 6.47 -8.03 -3.65
C THR A 62 6.91 -6.93 -2.70
N GLY A 63 7.15 -7.25 -1.44
CA GLY A 63 7.63 -6.31 -0.43
C GLY A 63 6.89 -6.44 0.89
N PHE A 64 7.43 -5.81 1.93
CA PHE A 64 6.79 -5.80 3.25
C PHE A 64 5.33 -5.33 3.19
N GLY A 65 5.06 -4.25 2.47
CA GLY A 65 3.72 -3.69 2.35
C GLY A 65 2.75 -4.61 1.59
N VAL A 66 3.27 -5.41 0.65
CA VAL A 66 2.48 -6.41 -0.09
C VAL A 66 2.08 -7.56 0.83
N ASP A 67 3.06 -8.17 1.55
CA ASP A 67 2.80 -9.26 2.48
C ASP A 67 1.89 -8.81 3.64
N PHE A 68 2.09 -7.58 4.14
CA PHE A 68 1.21 -6.96 5.12
C PHE A 68 -0.21 -6.80 4.56
N ALA A 69 -0.36 -6.28 3.34
CA ALA A 69 -1.67 -6.05 2.72
C ALA A 69 -2.43 -7.37 2.52
N GLU A 70 -1.77 -8.42 2.04
CA GLU A 70 -2.37 -9.75 1.87
C GLU A 70 -2.86 -10.31 3.21
N ALA A 71 -2.03 -10.22 4.26
CA ALA A 71 -2.41 -10.68 5.60
C ALA A 71 -3.61 -9.92 6.17
N VAL A 72 -3.66 -8.59 6.01
CA VAL A 72 -4.79 -7.77 6.48
C VAL A 72 -6.06 -8.05 5.70
N VAL A 73 -5.97 -8.15 4.37
CA VAL A 73 -7.13 -8.45 3.51
C VAL A 73 -7.72 -9.82 3.84
N GLU A 74 -6.85 -10.83 4.08
CA GLU A 74 -7.29 -12.17 4.47
C GLU A 74 -7.97 -12.18 5.85
N GLU A 75 -7.37 -11.48 6.84
CA GLU A 75 -7.92 -11.35 8.20
C GLU A 75 -9.26 -10.61 8.19
N ALA A 76 -9.41 -9.59 7.35
CA ALA A 76 -10.66 -8.86 7.16
C ALA A 76 -11.74 -9.68 6.41
N GLY A 77 -11.40 -10.87 5.88
CA GLY A 77 -12.32 -11.78 5.24
C GLY A 77 -12.52 -11.57 3.74
N TYR A 78 -11.65 -10.81 3.08
CA TYR A 78 -11.66 -10.50 1.64
C TYR A 78 -10.57 -11.26 0.88
N GLU A 79 -10.50 -11.04 -0.44
CA GLU A 79 -9.39 -11.39 -1.31
C GLU A 79 -8.84 -10.13 -1.98
N ALA A 80 -7.52 -10.04 -2.18
CA ALA A 80 -6.89 -8.92 -2.88
C ALA A 80 -6.71 -9.19 -4.37
N ASP A 81 -6.95 -8.17 -5.18
CA ASP A 81 -6.47 -8.03 -6.56
C ASP A 81 -5.46 -6.87 -6.58
N ILE A 82 -4.18 -7.20 -6.48
CA ILE A 82 -3.13 -6.19 -6.33
C ILE A 82 -2.67 -5.73 -7.70
N GLU A 83 -2.83 -4.43 -7.99
CA GLU A 83 -2.42 -3.80 -9.25
C GLU A 83 -1.36 -2.73 -9.01
N VAL A 84 -0.26 -2.82 -9.76
CA VAL A 84 0.76 -1.77 -9.79
C VAL A 84 0.36 -0.71 -10.79
N ILE A 85 0.11 0.52 -10.31
CA ILE A 85 -0.35 1.64 -11.15
C ILE A 85 0.54 2.89 -11.05
N GLY A 86 1.55 2.89 -10.14
CA GLY A 86 2.43 4.02 -9.88
C GLY A 86 1.84 5.03 -8.89
N TRP A 87 2.71 5.89 -8.34
CA TRP A 87 2.39 6.76 -7.21
C TRP A 87 1.22 7.74 -7.44
N GLU A 88 1.34 8.63 -8.42
CA GLU A 88 0.31 9.66 -8.64
C GLU A 88 -1.07 9.08 -9.02
N PRO A 89 -1.18 8.02 -9.85
CA PRO A 89 -2.47 7.42 -10.18
C PRO A 89 -3.22 6.85 -8.98
N ILE A 90 -2.54 6.40 -7.91
CA ILE A 90 -3.17 5.87 -6.69
C ILE A 90 -4.21 6.87 -6.14
N PHE A 91 -3.81 8.12 -5.97
CA PHE A 91 -4.67 9.14 -5.40
C PHE A 91 -5.88 9.45 -6.27
N VAL A 92 -5.69 9.45 -7.60
CA VAL A 92 -6.77 9.67 -8.57
C VAL A 92 -7.79 8.53 -8.53
N GLU A 93 -7.32 7.28 -8.47
CA GLU A 93 -8.21 6.12 -8.47
C GLU A 93 -8.95 5.94 -7.15
N ILE A 94 -8.31 6.22 -6.03
CA ILE A 94 -8.96 6.21 -4.71
C ILE A 94 -10.00 7.32 -4.60
N GLU A 95 -9.68 8.56 -5.01
CA GLU A 95 -10.64 9.68 -5.01
C GLU A 95 -11.82 9.39 -5.95
N GLY A 96 -11.53 8.82 -7.12
CA GLY A 96 -12.51 8.41 -8.13
C GLY A 96 -13.34 7.19 -7.75
N LYS A 97 -13.02 6.50 -6.65
CA LYS A 97 -13.66 5.25 -6.19
C LYS A 97 -13.59 4.14 -7.24
N THR A 98 -12.52 4.11 -8.02
CA THR A 98 -12.24 3.05 -9.00
C THR A 98 -11.33 1.96 -8.42
N ALA A 99 -10.59 2.26 -7.36
CA ALA A 99 -9.94 1.29 -6.50
C ALA A 99 -10.62 1.28 -5.11
N ASP A 100 -10.62 0.13 -4.44
CA ASP A 100 -11.24 -0.03 -3.13
C ASP A 100 -10.32 0.45 -2.01
N LEU A 101 -9.01 0.24 -2.16
CA LEU A 101 -7.98 0.65 -1.22
C LEU A 101 -6.60 0.74 -1.88
N ALA A 102 -5.67 1.42 -1.19
CA ALA A 102 -4.26 1.41 -1.57
C ALA A 102 -3.35 1.12 -0.39
N VAL A 103 -2.32 0.30 -0.62
CA VAL A 103 -1.18 0.09 0.28
C VAL A 103 0.07 0.45 -0.50
N SER A 104 0.71 1.56 -0.16
CA SER A 104 1.85 2.10 -0.89
C SER A 104 2.68 3.06 -0.04
N SER A 105 2.96 2.67 1.22
CA SER A 105 3.77 3.46 2.15
C SER A 105 3.27 4.92 2.28
N ILE A 106 1.94 5.08 2.37
CA ILE A 106 1.30 6.40 2.31
C ILE A 106 1.21 6.99 3.71
N THR A 107 1.95 8.06 3.95
CA THR A 107 1.93 8.81 5.21
C THR A 107 0.54 9.39 5.49
N ILE A 108 0.06 9.12 6.70
CA ILE A 108 -1.15 9.72 7.26
C ILE A 108 -0.83 11.15 7.67
N ASN A 109 -1.36 12.14 6.95
CA ASN A 109 -1.26 13.55 7.33
C ASN A 109 -2.62 14.27 7.23
N ASP A 110 -2.70 15.50 7.76
CA ASP A 110 -3.96 16.21 7.84
C ASP A 110 -4.48 16.67 6.47
N GLU A 111 -3.58 17.03 5.55
CA GLU A 111 -3.97 17.42 4.17
C GLU A 111 -4.65 16.24 3.45
N ARG A 112 -4.04 15.06 3.48
CA ARG A 112 -4.58 13.85 2.86
C ARG A 112 -5.89 13.40 3.50
N LYS A 113 -6.04 13.57 4.82
CA LYS A 113 -7.29 13.28 5.55
C LYS A 113 -8.48 14.14 5.13
N GLU A 114 -8.27 15.29 4.50
CA GLU A 114 -9.37 16.10 3.97
C GLU A 114 -10.10 15.34 2.84
N THR A 115 -9.36 14.65 1.99
CA THR A 115 -9.87 13.97 0.77
C THR A 115 -10.09 12.47 0.96
N TYR A 116 -9.29 11.82 1.77
CA TYR A 116 -9.25 10.36 1.93
C TYR A 116 -9.56 9.92 3.36
N ASP A 117 -9.88 8.64 3.54
CA ASP A 117 -9.85 7.99 4.83
C ASP A 117 -8.62 7.08 4.93
N PHE A 118 -8.10 6.92 6.13
CA PHE A 118 -6.96 6.07 6.42
C PHE A 118 -7.32 5.01 7.46
N SER A 119 -6.69 3.86 7.39
CA SER A 119 -6.69 2.90 8.49
C SER A 119 -5.98 3.46 9.72
N VAL A 120 -6.04 2.71 10.84
CA VAL A 120 -5.03 2.86 11.89
C VAL A 120 -3.64 2.64 11.30
N PRO A 121 -2.57 3.28 11.87
CA PRO A 121 -1.23 3.15 11.33
C PRO A 121 -0.70 1.71 11.43
N TYR A 122 0.07 1.33 10.41
CA TYR A 122 0.73 0.01 10.36
C TYR A 122 2.26 0.08 10.32
N TYR A 123 2.85 1.25 10.08
CA TYR A 123 4.30 1.40 9.99
C TYR A 123 4.73 2.78 10.50
N LEU A 124 5.89 2.83 11.16
CA LEU A 124 6.56 4.07 11.59
C LEU A 124 7.70 4.38 10.64
N SER A 125 7.73 5.58 10.09
CA SER A 125 8.74 6.09 9.17
C SER A 125 9.21 7.48 9.60
N THR A 126 10.20 8.01 8.90
CA THR A 126 10.64 9.40 8.95
C THR A 126 11.36 9.73 7.64
N ASN A 127 11.33 10.99 7.22
CA ASN A 127 12.17 11.41 6.10
C ASN A 127 13.65 11.42 6.50
N MET A 128 14.51 11.13 5.54
CA MET A 128 15.98 11.22 5.69
C MET A 128 16.60 11.83 4.44
N ILE A 129 17.84 12.26 4.56
CA ILE A 129 18.61 12.87 3.48
C ILE A 129 19.60 11.83 2.95
N MET A 130 19.58 11.52 1.67
CA MET A 130 20.59 10.71 0.99
C MET A 130 21.52 11.61 0.19
N VAL A 131 22.84 11.48 0.37
CA VAL A 131 23.87 12.26 -0.32
C VAL A 131 25.07 11.38 -0.69
N PRO A 132 25.97 11.83 -1.59
CA PRO A 132 27.25 11.16 -1.79
C PRO A 132 28.06 11.03 -0.47
N GLU A 133 28.81 9.94 -0.32
CA GLU A 133 29.57 9.61 0.89
C GLU A 133 30.53 10.72 1.30
N ASP A 134 31.12 11.42 0.32
CA ASP A 134 32.06 12.51 0.48
C ASP A 134 31.41 13.90 0.64
N SER A 135 30.07 13.97 0.66
CA SER A 135 29.31 15.20 0.90
C SER A 135 29.56 15.71 2.34
N ASP A 136 29.59 17.02 2.49
CA ASP A 136 29.71 17.75 3.78
C ASP A 136 28.33 18.04 4.42
N VAL A 137 27.21 17.53 3.82
CA VAL A 137 25.87 17.68 4.36
C VAL A 137 25.74 16.82 5.63
N GLU A 138 25.31 17.46 6.72
CA GLU A 138 25.04 16.84 8.03
C GLU A 138 23.61 17.09 8.52
N SER A 139 22.86 18.00 7.83
CA SER A 139 21.46 18.32 8.17
C SER A 139 20.73 18.94 6.97
N GLY A 140 19.42 19.15 7.08
CA GLY A 140 18.61 19.87 6.09
C GLY A 140 19.02 21.32 5.90
N GLU A 141 19.54 21.98 6.95
CA GLU A 141 20.06 23.36 6.85
C GLU A 141 21.19 23.48 5.81
N ASP A 142 22.03 22.44 5.66
CA ASP A 142 23.14 22.42 4.71
C ASP A 142 22.66 22.25 3.24
N LEU A 143 21.38 21.95 3.04
CA LEU A 143 20.76 21.82 1.72
C LEU A 143 20.25 23.16 1.15
N LYS A 144 20.32 24.26 1.90
CA LYS A 144 19.92 25.57 1.40
C LYS A 144 20.76 26.00 0.19
N GLY A 145 20.08 26.22 -0.94
CA GLY A 145 20.72 26.56 -2.22
C GLY A 145 21.35 25.38 -2.95
N LYS A 146 21.13 24.15 -2.47
CA LYS A 146 21.46 22.90 -3.17
C LYS A 146 20.23 22.35 -3.89
N LYS A 147 20.44 21.52 -4.89
CA LYS A 147 19.38 20.84 -5.60
C LYS A 147 18.96 19.58 -4.87
N ILE A 148 17.68 19.47 -4.55
CA ILE A 148 17.10 18.38 -3.80
C ILE A 148 16.13 17.61 -4.70
N ALA A 149 16.41 16.33 -4.96
CA ALA A 149 15.52 15.46 -5.72
C ALA A 149 14.52 14.76 -4.78
N VAL A 150 13.26 14.70 -5.18
CA VAL A 150 12.16 14.16 -4.37
C VAL A 150 11.13 13.45 -5.24
N LEU A 151 10.34 12.57 -4.64
CA LEU A 151 9.11 12.05 -5.23
C LEU A 151 8.04 13.16 -5.24
N ASN A 152 7.42 13.41 -6.40
CA ASN A 152 6.35 14.41 -6.52
C ASN A 152 5.14 14.05 -5.65
N GLY A 153 4.64 15.01 -4.86
CA GLY A 153 3.48 14.81 -3.97
C GLY A 153 3.77 13.96 -2.72
N SER A 154 5.05 13.75 -2.36
CA SER A 154 5.45 13.07 -1.13
C SER A 154 5.69 14.04 0.02
N THR A 155 5.77 13.52 1.24
CA THR A 155 6.21 14.28 2.42
C THR A 155 7.68 14.67 2.34
N GLY A 156 8.50 13.90 1.62
CA GLY A 156 9.87 14.29 1.26
C GLY A 156 9.92 15.56 0.41
N GLN A 157 8.94 15.77 -0.49
CA GLN A 157 8.83 17.05 -1.19
C GLN A 157 8.46 18.19 -0.23
N GLU A 158 7.52 17.98 0.68
CA GLU A 158 7.12 18.99 1.67
C GLU A 158 8.32 19.39 2.55
N ALA A 159 9.12 18.41 2.98
CA ALA A 159 10.36 18.62 3.71
C ALA A 159 11.38 19.44 2.90
N ALA A 160 11.61 19.08 1.64
CA ALA A 160 12.50 19.79 0.73
C ALA A 160 12.04 21.24 0.48
N GLU A 161 10.74 21.46 0.29
CA GLU A 161 10.18 22.80 0.10
C GLU A 161 10.22 23.64 1.38
N THR A 162 10.20 23.01 2.55
CA THR A 162 10.42 23.71 3.83
C THR A 162 11.86 24.25 3.92
N ILE A 163 12.84 23.49 3.43
CA ILE A 163 14.27 23.87 3.44
C ILE A 163 14.58 24.90 2.35
N ALA A 164 14.19 24.62 1.11
CA ALA A 164 14.57 25.41 -0.07
C ALA A 164 13.61 26.58 -0.36
N GLY A 165 12.45 26.61 0.29
CA GLY A 165 11.33 27.51 0.02
C GLY A 165 10.26 26.89 -0.86
N GLU A 166 9.03 27.25 -0.58
CA GLU A 166 7.86 26.78 -1.34
C GLU A 166 8.00 27.09 -2.83
N ASN A 167 7.71 26.12 -3.68
CA ASN A 167 7.86 26.20 -5.14
C ASN A 167 9.29 26.54 -5.64
N SER A 168 10.33 26.27 -4.84
CA SER A 168 11.72 26.46 -5.25
C SER A 168 12.06 25.63 -6.50
N THR A 169 12.79 26.22 -7.43
CA THR A 169 13.35 25.49 -8.60
C THR A 169 14.49 24.55 -8.22
N ASP A 170 14.99 24.64 -7.00
CA ASP A 170 16.01 23.74 -6.48
C ASP A 170 15.41 22.42 -5.98
N VAL A 171 14.08 22.32 -5.81
CA VAL A 171 13.37 21.08 -5.54
C VAL A 171 12.99 20.42 -6.87
N LEU A 172 13.69 19.32 -7.19
CA LEU A 172 13.52 18.55 -8.43
C LEU A 172 12.55 17.40 -8.18
N LYS A 173 11.40 17.44 -8.82
CA LYS A 173 10.28 16.50 -8.60
C LYS A 173 10.28 15.37 -9.63
N PHE A 174 10.23 14.13 -9.17
CA PHE A 174 10.27 12.93 -10.00
C PHE A 174 9.01 12.08 -9.80
N ALA A 175 8.70 11.23 -10.78
CA ALA A 175 7.54 10.35 -10.75
C ALA A 175 7.69 9.16 -9.78
N ASP A 176 8.94 8.79 -9.46
CA ASP A 176 9.28 7.77 -8.48
C ASP A 176 10.64 8.06 -7.82
N ASN A 177 10.89 7.41 -6.67
CA ASN A 177 12.13 7.61 -5.92
C ASN A 177 13.38 7.09 -6.64
N ASN A 178 13.26 6.05 -7.49
CA ASN A 178 14.41 5.54 -8.24
C ASN A 178 14.93 6.58 -9.24
N LEU A 179 14.04 7.35 -9.86
CA LEU A 179 14.42 8.46 -10.73
C LEU A 179 15.08 9.59 -9.95
N ALA A 180 14.57 9.92 -8.75
CA ALA A 180 15.22 10.91 -7.88
C ALA A 180 16.64 10.47 -7.47
N ILE A 181 16.82 9.21 -7.11
CA ILE A 181 18.14 8.63 -6.80
C ILE A 181 19.07 8.63 -8.02
N GLN A 182 18.55 8.30 -9.21
CA GLN A 182 19.34 8.37 -10.44
C GLN A 182 19.82 9.78 -10.76
N GLU A 183 19.01 10.80 -10.49
CA GLU A 183 19.42 12.21 -10.67
C GLU A 183 20.56 12.59 -9.70
N LEU A 184 20.52 12.12 -8.44
CA LEU A 184 21.63 12.27 -7.49
C LEU A 184 22.90 11.59 -8.02
N LEU A 185 22.80 10.34 -8.47
CA LEU A 185 23.95 9.59 -9.00
C LEU A 185 24.53 10.20 -10.27
N ALA A 186 23.73 10.85 -11.09
CA ALA A 186 24.14 11.56 -12.28
C ALA A 186 24.78 12.93 -11.97
N GLY A 187 24.70 13.40 -10.72
CA GLY A 187 25.19 14.73 -10.31
C GLY A 187 24.27 15.88 -10.72
N GLY A 188 23.02 15.57 -11.06
CA GLY A 188 22.00 16.57 -11.35
C GLY A 188 21.31 17.12 -10.11
N ALA A 189 21.30 16.35 -9.02
CA ALA A 189 20.92 16.76 -7.68
C ALA A 189 22.09 16.62 -6.70
N ASP A 190 22.06 17.38 -5.60
CA ASP A 190 23.03 17.33 -4.51
C ASP A 190 22.56 16.36 -3.40
N ALA A 191 21.25 16.14 -3.27
CA ALA A 191 20.64 15.27 -2.28
C ALA A 191 19.32 14.68 -2.78
N VAL A 192 18.90 13.58 -2.16
CA VAL A 192 17.52 13.07 -2.19
C VAL A 192 16.94 13.22 -0.79
N ILE A 193 15.69 13.66 -0.67
CA ILE A 193 14.91 13.54 0.57
C ILE A 193 13.77 12.55 0.29
N ALA A 194 13.73 11.49 1.07
CA ALA A 194 12.70 10.45 1.04
C ALA A 194 12.71 9.71 2.37
N ASP A 195 11.73 8.82 2.56
CA ASP A 195 11.58 8.06 3.79
C ASP A 195 12.79 7.15 4.06
N ASN A 196 13.07 6.94 5.33
CA ASN A 196 14.19 6.10 5.79
C ASN A 196 14.18 4.71 5.15
N THR A 197 13.02 4.09 4.99
CA THR A 197 12.87 2.76 4.40
C THR A 197 13.55 2.63 3.05
N ILE A 198 13.33 3.59 2.14
CA ILE A 198 13.90 3.48 0.79
C ILE A 198 15.35 3.93 0.74
N VAL A 199 15.72 5.03 1.42
CA VAL A 199 17.09 5.54 1.32
C VAL A 199 18.10 4.65 2.04
N GLU A 200 17.74 4.08 3.20
CA GLU A 200 18.58 3.14 3.93
C GLU A 200 18.72 1.82 3.16
N TYR A 201 17.60 1.25 2.70
CA TYR A 201 17.61 0.03 1.90
C TYR A 201 18.45 0.19 0.64
N TYR A 202 18.24 1.29 -0.12
CA TYR A 202 18.99 1.54 -1.35
C TYR A 202 20.51 1.64 -1.07
N THR A 203 20.90 2.39 -0.05
CA THR A 203 22.29 2.57 0.34
C THR A 203 22.94 1.26 0.77
N GLN A 204 22.21 0.44 1.52
CA GLN A 204 22.68 -0.87 1.97
C GLN A 204 22.86 -1.86 0.81
N MET A 205 21.93 -1.86 -0.15
CA MET A 205 21.94 -2.79 -1.28
C MET A 205 22.90 -2.37 -2.39
N ASN A 206 23.36 -1.12 -2.41
CA ASN A 206 24.23 -0.56 -3.45
C ASN A 206 25.48 0.12 -2.87
N PRO A 207 26.31 -0.58 -2.08
CA PRO A 207 27.46 0.02 -1.40
C PRO A 207 28.51 0.59 -2.36
N GLU A 208 28.54 0.10 -3.62
CA GLU A 208 29.43 0.59 -4.66
C GLU A 208 29.07 2.01 -5.14
N GLN A 209 27.84 2.48 -4.90
CA GLN A 209 27.40 3.83 -5.27
C GLN A 209 27.95 4.93 -4.32
N LYS A 210 28.52 4.50 -3.17
CA LYS A 210 29.11 5.40 -2.18
C LYS A 210 28.20 6.54 -1.76
N LEU A 211 27.03 6.17 -1.30
CA LEU A 211 26.04 7.06 -0.70
C LEU A 211 26.06 6.93 0.82
N LYS A 212 25.66 7.98 1.51
CA LYS A 212 25.34 7.96 2.95
C LYS A 212 23.96 8.54 3.20
N VAL A 213 23.34 8.10 4.28
CA VAL A 213 22.07 8.61 4.78
C VAL A 213 22.35 9.49 6.00
N VAL A 214 21.74 10.66 6.03
CA VAL A 214 21.86 11.66 7.09
C VAL A 214 20.48 11.87 7.69
N PRO A 215 20.28 11.55 8.98
CA PRO A 215 19.05 11.89 9.70
C PRO A 215 19.01 13.40 9.98
N ASP A 216 17.78 13.93 10.13
CA ASP A 216 17.59 15.31 10.55
C ASP A 216 16.55 15.34 11.68
N GLU A 217 16.88 16.02 12.80
CA GLU A 217 16.01 16.13 13.98
C GLU A 217 14.75 16.98 13.71
N ASP A 218 14.75 17.78 12.65
CA ASP A 218 13.60 18.59 12.23
C ASP A 218 12.56 17.78 11.43
N PHE A 219 12.91 16.56 10.97
CA PHE A 219 11.98 15.66 10.32
C PHE A 219 11.19 14.88 11.37
N ALA A 220 9.88 15.06 11.35
CA ALA A 220 8.98 14.39 12.29
C ALA A 220 8.83 12.89 11.97
N ASP A 221 8.43 12.13 12.99
CA ASP A 221 7.93 10.78 12.80
C ASP A 221 6.69 10.79 11.92
N GLU A 222 6.62 9.84 11.00
CA GLU A 222 5.53 9.64 10.07
C GLU A 222 4.93 8.25 10.26
N PHE A 223 3.64 8.12 9.98
CA PHE A 223 2.95 6.83 10.07
C PHE A 223 2.27 6.49 8.76
N TYR A 224 2.51 5.28 8.24
CA TYR A 224 1.79 4.80 7.07
C TYR A 224 0.44 4.18 7.45
N GLY A 225 -0.56 4.45 6.61
CA GLY A 225 -1.88 3.85 6.70
C GLY A 225 -2.34 3.32 5.35
N ILE A 226 -3.27 2.37 5.39
CA ILE A 226 -4.02 1.96 4.20
C ILE A 226 -4.92 3.13 3.80
N LEU A 227 -4.87 3.51 2.53
CA LEU A 227 -5.66 4.61 1.99
C LEU A 227 -6.98 4.08 1.43
N PHE A 228 -8.07 4.74 1.79
CA PHE A 228 -9.42 4.43 1.31
C PHE A 228 -10.10 5.65 0.68
N PRO A 229 -11.06 5.42 -0.23
CA PRO A 229 -12.00 6.47 -0.63
C PRO A 229 -12.70 7.08 0.59
N LYS A 230 -12.93 8.39 0.55
CA LYS A 230 -13.63 9.08 1.64
C LYS A 230 -15.01 8.47 1.91
N GLY A 231 -15.28 8.11 3.16
CA GLY A 231 -16.50 7.46 3.60
C GLY A 231 -16.57 5.97 3.27
N SER A 232 -15.43 5.29 3.08
CA SER A 232 -15.38 3.84 2.85
C SER A 232 -15.86 3.06 4.07
N GLU A 233 -16.74 2.09 3.83
CA GLU A 233 -17.23 1.16 4.86
C GLU A 233 -16.16 0.13 5.25
N LEU A 234 -15.17 -0.13 4.38
CA LEU A 234 -14.08 -1.09 4.61
C LEU A 234 -13.16 -0.70 5.77
N LYS A 235 -13.01 0.62 6.02
CA LYS A 235 -12.05 1.11 7.02
C LYS A 235 -12.18 0.41 8.38
N ALA A 236 -13.39 0.20 8.86
CA ALA A 236 -13.60 -0.38 10.19
C ALA A 236 -13.13 -1.84 10.25
N ASP A 237 -13.41 -2.64 9.24
CA ASP A 237 -13.00 -4.04 9.16
C ASP A 237 -11.47 -4.14 9.06
N PHE A 238 -10.85 -3.25 8.29
CA PHE A 238 -9.39 -3.19 8.15
C PHE A 238 -8.68 -2.69 9.41
N ASP A 239 -9.25 -1.73 10.14
CA ASP A 239 -8.72 -1.30 11.45
C ASP A 239 -8.73 -2.45 12.46
N GLU A 240 -9.78 -3.27 12.47
CA GLU A 240 -9.88 -4.46 13.33
C GLU A 240 -8.88 -5.55 12.86
N ALA A 241 -8.75 -5.78 11.56
CA ALA A 241 -7.81 -6.75 11.00
C ALA A 241 -6.35 -6.39 11.28
N ILE A 242 -5.95 -5.12 11.11
CA ILE A 242 -4.59 -4.66 11.46
C ILE A 242 -4.27 -4.95 12.93
N LYS A 243 -5.19 -4.63 13.85
CA LYS A 243 -5.01 -4.93 15.27
C LYS A 243 -4.91 -6.42 15.53
N ALA A 244 -5.74 -7.22 14.86
CA ALA A 244 -5.74 -8.67 15.01
C ALA A 244 -4.42 -9.30 14.58
N ILE A 245 -3.85 -8.94 13.41
CA ILE A 245 -2.56 -9.46 12.94
C ILE A 245 -1.38 -8.98 13.79
N ILE A 246 -1.48 -7.80 14.42
CA ILE A 246 -0.49 -7.32 15.39
C ILE A 246 -0.59 -8.14 16.70
N ASP A 247 -1.79 -8.41 17.18
CA ASP A 247 -1.99 -9.10 18.45
C ASP A 247 -1.73 -10.61 18.37
N ASN A 248 -1.98 -11.24 17.22
CA ASN A 248 -1.71 -12.67 17.02
C ASN A 248 -0.26 -12.98 16.59
N GLY A 249 0.55 -11.94 16.29
CA GLY A 249 1.97 -12.06 15.95
C GLY A 249 2.28 -12.13 14.46
N THR A 250 1.29 -12.27 13.58
CA THR A 250 1.49 -12.33 12.11
C THR A 250 2.26 -11.10 11.59
N TYR A 251 1.90 -9.90 12.06
CA TYR A 251 2.62 -8.68 11.71
C TYR A 251 4.11 -8.74 12.08
N THR A 252 4.42 -9.25 13.27
CA THR A 252 5.81 -9.37 13.75
C THR A 252 6.60 -10.36 12.88
N GLU A 253 5.99 -11.48 12.48
CA GLU A 253 6.64 -12.46 11.60
C GLU A 253 6.97 -11.84 10.24
N ILE A 254 6.02 -11.14 9.61
CA ILE A 254 6.23 -10.44 8.33
C ILE A 254 7.33 -9.37 8.48
N TYR A 255 7.27 -8.57 9.54
CA TYR A 255 8.25 -7.51 9.78
C TYR A 255 9.68 -8.07 9.95
N GLN A 256 9.83 -9.17 10.71
CA GLN A 256 11.12 -9.82 10.91
C GLN A 256 11.67 -10.44 9.63
N GLU A 257 10.81 -10.99 8.78
CA GLU A 257 11.24 -11.56 7.49
C GLU A 257 11.88 -10.49 6.59
N TRP A 258 11.31 -9.29 6.55
CA TRP A 258 11.79 -8.21 5.69
C TRP A 258 12.94 -7.40 6.29
N PHE A 259 12.88 -7.10 7.59
CA PHE A 259 13.83 -6.18 8.23
C PHE A 259 14.82 -6.85 9.17
N GLY A 260 14.60 -8.13 9.54
CA GLY A 260 15.49 -8.88 10.43
C GLY A 260 15.51 -8.40 11.87
N THR A 261 14.59 -7.52 12.27
CA THR A 261 14.48 -6.91 13.60
C THR A 261 13.03 -6.96 14.11
N GLU A 262 12.83 -6.70 15.40
CA GLU A 262 11.50 -6.56 15.98
C GLU A 262 10.88 -5.20 15.63
N PRO A 263 9.55 -5.14 15.33
CA PRO A 263 8.86 -3.87 15.14
C PRO A 263 8.66 -3.12 16.48
N ASP A 264 8.61 -1.79 16.42
CA ASP A 264 8.18 -0.96 17.56
C ASP A 264 6.64 -0.95 17.69
N LEU A 265 6.12 -2.04 18.25
CA LEU A 265 4.67 -2.18 18.46
C LEU A 265 4.13 -1.23 19.53
N GLU A 266 4.96 -0.73 20.45
CA GLU A 266 4.51 0.20 21.48
C GLU A 266 4.14 1.54 20.84
N THR A 267 5.03 2.08 20.01
CA THR A 267 4.78 3.32 19.26
C THR A 267 3.61 3.20 18.31
N LEU A 268 3.51 2.08 17.55
CA LEU A 268 2.38 1.87 16.64
C LEU A 268 1.04 1.80 17.37
N LYS A 269 0.95 1.02 18.45
CA LYS A 269 -0.30 0.87 19.26
C LYS A 269 -0.71 2.17 19.95
N ALA A 270 0.24 3.04 20.26
CA ALA A 270 -0.07 4.34 20.86
C ALA A 270 -0.78 5.29 19.89
N GLN A 271 -0.73 5.03 18.59
CA GLN A 271 -1.36 5.82 17.53
C GLN A 271 -2.66 5.18 16.98
N GLN A 272 -3.03 4.00 17.45
CA GLN A 272 -4.25 3.27 17.07
C GLN A 272 -5.40 3.57 18.06
#